data_ab2063f975f3d2d653d6a910d8fcf7f1
#
_entry.id   ab2063f975f3d2d653d6a910d8fcf7f1
#
_cell.length_a   1.000
_cell.length_b   1.000
_cell.length_c   1.000
_cell.angle_alpha   90.00
_cell.angle_beta   90.00
_cell.angle_gamma   90.00
#
_symmetry.space_group_name_H-M   'P 1'
#
loop_
_entity.id
_entity.type
_entity.pdbx_description
1 polymer ?
#
loop_
_entity_poly.entity_id
_entity_poly.type
_entity_poly.pdbx_seq_one_letter_code
_entity_poly.pdbx_strand_id
1 'polypeptide(L)'
;MRDQNNPVPGTHYAIQNIHPTANSDHVKRKFLDIRYANQSPAHKLDIYLPDDSTRPYPVIVSIHGGAFMGCDKSDMQVTPMLEGLKRGYAVVAVNYRLSWEAKFPALVQDVKAAVRWIRANASRYELDPQRIAAWGGSAGGYLASMLGTSAGIPELEDMSLGNPEQPCHIQAVVAWYGPTDFLKMDEQLAANGLSPQEDQLHNGVNSPESLLLGQKITEVPERVKVANPETYIRQGAPPFFLQHGTKDGVVPVQQSENFAVYLSKILGKDRVKLELIQDAENADPSFEAPDNVKKVLDFLDKWLKHL
;
A
#
# COMPACT_ATOMS: atom_id res chain seq x y z
N MET A 1 -0.81 11.51 -29.59
CA MET A 1 -1.67 11.80 -28.43
C MET A 1 -2.72 10.70 -28.40
N ARG A 2 -2.54 9.70 -27.53
CA ARG A 2 -3.60 8.70 -27.28
C ARG A 2 -4.47 9.26 -26.16
N ASP A 3 -5.77 9.27 -26.43
CA ASP A 3 -6.80 9.73 -25.52
C ASP A 3 -6.74 8.91 -24.23
N GLN A 4 -6.43 9.53 -23.09
CA GLN A 4 -6.25 8.86 -21.78
C GLN A 4 -7.57 8.43 -21.14
N ASN A 5 -8.70 8.59 -21.84
CA ASN A 5 -10.06 8.36 -21.34
C ASN A 5 -10.76 7.17 -22.01
N ASN A 6 -10.06 6.27 -22.70
CA ASN A 6 -10.72 5.12 -23.31
C ASN A 6 -10.52 3.88 -22.44
N PRO A 7 -11.54 3.43 -21.69
CA PRO A 7 -11.46 2.19 -20.92
C PRO A 7 -11.24 1.01 -21.89
N VAL A 8 -10.40 0.08 -21.49
CA VAL A 8 -10.20 -1.17 -22.21
C VAL A 8 -11.56 -1.86 -22.29
N PRO A 9 -12.11 -2.14 -23.49
CA PRO A 9 -13.41 -2.77 -23.62
C PRO A 9 -13.40 -4.14 -22.95
N GLY A 10 -14.35 -4.37 -22.02
CA GLY A 10 -14.57 -5.66 -21.37
C GLY A 10 -14.13 -5.75 -19.91
N THR A 11 -13.65 -4.69 -19.29
CA THR A 11 -13.36 -4.69 -17.85
C THR A 11 -14.38 -3.82 -17.12
N HIS A 12 -15.27 -4.43 -16.35
CA HIS A 12 -16.11 -3.71 -15.36
C HIS A 12 -15.28 -3.04 -14.26
N TYR A 13 -14.01 -3.36 -14.15
CA TYR A 13 -13.00 -2.68 -13.34
C TYR A 13 -12.34 -1.48 -14.05
N ALA A 14 -13.04 -0.86 -15.02
CA ALA A 14 -12.67 0.49 -15.42
C ALA A 14 -12.89 1.40 -14.19
N ILE A 15 -11.92 1.37 -13.27
CA ILE A 15 -11.83 2.35 -12.20
C ILE A 15 -11.55 3.66 -12.93
N GLN A 16 -12.62 4.34 -13.31
CA GLN A 16 -12.52 5.76 -13.61
C GLN A 16 -11.87 6.36 -12.36
N ASN A 17 -10.86 7.17 -12.53
CA ASN A 17 -10.23 7.94 -11.46
C ASN A 17 -11.26 8.87 -10.82
N ILE A 18 -12.02 8.34 -9.88
CA ILE A 18 -13.18 9.04 -9.33
C ILE A 18 -12.86 9.53 -7.93
N HIS A 19 -11.63 9.35 -7.46
CA HIS A 19 -11.23 10.02 -6.24
C HIS A 19 -10.79 11.44 -6.59
N PRO A 20 -11.46 12.45 -6.03
CA PRO A 20 -11.02 13.82 -6.19
C PRO A 20 -9.60 13.99 -5.60
N THR A 21 -8.89 14.96 -6.11
CA THR A 21 -7.58 15.35 -5.55
C THR A 21 -7.76 15.76 -4.09
N ALA A 22 -6.86 15.33 -3.22
CA ALA A 22 -6.85 15.71 -1.82
C ALA A 22 -6.67 17.22 -1.68
N ASN A 23 -7.44 17.84 -0.79
CA ASN A 23 -7.20 19.22 -0.43
C ASN A 23 -5.98 19.32 0.51
N SER A 24 -4.84 19.64 -0.04
CA SER A 24 -3.59 19.89 0.67
C SER A 24 -3.19 21.37 0.75
N ASP A 25 -4.11 22.31 0.49
CA ASP A 25 -3.80 23.75 0.47
C ASP A 25 -3.37 24.28 1.85
N HIS A 26 -3.86 23.64 2.90
CA HIS A 26 -3.48 23.94 4.28
C HIS A 26 -2.04 23.53 4.62
N VAL A 27 -1.40 22.68 3.83
CA VAL A 27 -0.01 22.24 4.02
C VAL A 27 0.91 23.23 3.32
N LYS A 28 1.63 24.05 4.10
CA LYS A 28 2.50 25.12 3.58
C LYS A 28 3.81 24.60 3.02
N ARG A 29 4.34 23.52 3.62
CA ARG A 29 5.64 22.94 3.28
C ARG A 29 5.41 21.64 2.51
N LYS A 30 5.42 21.73 1.19
CA LYS A 30 5.23 20.56 0.32
C LYS A 30 6.10 20.65 -0.93
N PHE A 31 6.51 19.49 -1.43
CA PHE A 31 7.24 19.31 -2.68
C PHE A 31 6.48 18.29 -3.50
N LEU A 32 5.96 18.70 -4.64
CA LEU A 32 5.09 17.88 -5.47
C LEU A 32 5.83 17.37 -6.71
N ASP A 33 5.39 16.22 -7.22
CA ASP A 33 5.87 15.61 -8.47
C ASP A 33 7.39 15.37 -8.53
N ILE A 34 7.98 15.07 -7.38
CA ILE A 34 9.41 14.73 -7.29
C ILE A 34 9.65 13.35 -7.90
N ARG A 35 10.57 13.27 -8.86
CA ARG A 35 10.96 11.98 -9.46
C ARG A 35 11.87 11.18 -8.54
N TYR A 36 11.47 9.94 -8.23
CA TYR A 36 12.32 9.00 -7.50
C TYR A 36 13.08 8.02 -8.42
N ALA A 37 12.60 7.86 -9.67
CA ALA A 37 13.28 7.15 -10.76
C ALA A 37 12.85 7.74 -12.11
N ASN A 38 13.46 7.29 -13.23
CA ASN A 38 13.28 7.91 -14.54
C ASN A 38 12.69 6.98 -15.61
N GLN A 39 12.45 5.70 -15.29
CA GLN A 39 12.03 4.69 -16.26
C GLN A 39 10.54 4.77 -16.59
N SER A 40 9.75 5.51 -15.78
CA SER A 40 8.31 5.68 -15.97
C SER A 40 7.85 7.10 -15.59
N PRO A 41 6.80 7.63 -16.25
CA PRO A 41 6.09 8.81 -15.77
C PRO A 41 5.49 8.67 -14.38
N ALA A 42 5.14 7.42 -13.99
CA ALA A 42 4.59 7.10 -12.67
C ALA A 42 5.64 7.18 -11.54
N HIS A 43 6.94 7.20 -11.84
CA HIS A 43 7.99 7.25 -10.82
C HIS A 43 8.08 8.63 -10.16
N LYS A 44 7.00 9.04 -9.49
CA LYS A 44 6.87 10.32 -8.80
C LYS A 44 6.35 10.14 -7.37
N LEU A 45 6.72 11.07 -6.52
CA LEU A 45 6.21 11.17 -5.15
C LEU A 45 5.96 12.64 -4.80
N ASP A 46 5.10 12.83 -3.78
CA ASP A 46 4.86 14.13 -3.16
C ASP A 46 5.30 14.07 -1.70
N ILE A 47 5.92 15.12 -1.22
CA ILE A 47 6.39 15.24 0.16
C ILE A 47 5.60 16.34 0.85
N TYR A 48 5.00 16.02 1.98
CA TYR A 48 4.30 16.95 2.85
C TYR A 48 5.02 16.99 4.20
N LEU A 49 5.38 18.17 4.67
CA LEU A 49 6.17 18.36 5.89
C LEU A 49 5.36 19.11 6.96
N PRO A 50 5.58 18.79 8.25
CA PRO A 50 5.04 19.59 9.35
C PRO A 50 5.52 21.03 9.32
N ASP A 51 4.75 21.93 9.91
CA ASP A 51 5.12 23.33 10.08
C ASP A 51 6.05 23.56 11.30
N ASP A 52 6.22 22.54 12.16
CA ASP A 52 7.07 22.62 13.35
C ASP A 52 8.58 22.52 13.02
N SER A 53 9.42 22.67 14.05
CA SER A 53 10.89 22.65 13.93
C SER A 53 11.54 21.35 14.42
N THR A 54 10.76 20.34 14.79
CA THR A 54 11.27 19.07 15.35
C THR A 54 11.78 18.16 14.23
N ARG A 55 13.04 18.29 13.87
CA ARG A 55 13.69 17.57 12.73
C ARG A 55 14.75 16.61 13.23
N PRO A 56 15.07 15.53 12.49
CA PRO A 56 14.44 15.04 11.24
C PRO A 56 13.10 14.34 11.51
N TYR A 57 12.16 14.43 10.55
CA TYR A 57 10.81 13.91 10.68
C TYR A 57 10.75 12.40 10.38
N PRO A 58 10.16 11.57 11.24
CA PRO A 58 9.78 10.22 10.85
C PRO A 58 8.78 10.27 9.68
N VAL A 59 8.82 9.25 8.82
CA VAL A 59 8.13 9.26 7.52
C VAL A 59 6.98 8.27 7.49
N ILE A 60 5.83 8.71 7.01
CA ILE A 60 4.72 7.87 6.56
C ILE A 60 4.76 7.83 5.03
N VAL A 61 5.07 6.67 4.46
CA VAL A 61 4.93 6.42 3.01
C VAL A 61 3.47 6.08 2.76
N SER A 62 2.73 7.00 2.13
CA SER A 62 1.33 6.83 1.73
C SER A 62 1.28 6.14 0.38
N ILE A 63 0.57 5.00 0.31
CA ILE A 63 0.46 4.19 -0.90
C ILE A 63 -1.03 4.07 -1.25
N HIS A 64 -1.42 4.62 -2.40
CA HIS A 64 -2.80 4.60 -2.85
C HIS A 64 -3.28 3.20 -3.26
N GLY A 65 -4.59 2.97 -3.18
CA GLY A 65 -5.27 1.78 -3.69
C GLY A 65 -5.54 1.87 -5.20
N GLY A 66 -6.66 1.28 -5.64
CA GLY A 66 -7.09 1.36 -7.04
C GLY A 66 -6.90 0.07 -7.82
N ALA A 67 -6.99 -1.09 -7.17
CA ALA A 67 -6.97 -2.42 -7.78
C ALA A 67 -5.77 -2.63 -8.76
N PHE A 68 -4.63 -1.99 -8.46
CA PHE A 68 -3.42 -2.01 -9.29
C PHE A 68 -3.58 -1.34 -10.67
N MET A 69 -4.73 -0.76 -10.98
CA MET A 69 -5.09 -0.26 -12.32
C MET A 69 -5.35 1.25 -12.39
N GLY A 70 -5.52 1.92 -11.26
CA GLY A 70 -5.90 3.32 -11.19
C GLY A 70 -5.45 4.03 -9.94
N CYS A 71 -6.00 5.21 -9.72
CA CYS A 71 -5.71 6.15 -8.64
C CYS A 71 -4.34 6.85 -8.78
N ASP A 72 -4.09 7.80 -7.89
CA ASP A 72 -2.88 8.64 -7.89
C ASP A 72 -2.49 9.02 -6.45
N LYS A 73 -1.20 9.28 -6.25
CA LYS A 73 -0.63 9.77 -4.99
C LYS A 73 -1.29 11.03 -4.44
N SER A 74 -1.90 11.81 -5.32
CA SER A 74 -2.53 13.10 -4.98
C SER A 74 -4.03 12.99 -4.72
N ASP A 75 -4.64 11.82 -4.86
CA ASP A 75 -6.07 11.67 -4.61
C ASP A 75 -6.42 11.66 -3.11
N MET A 76 -7.73 11.73 -2.79
CA MET A 76 -8.20 11.86 -1.41
C MET A 76 -7.73 10.76 -0.45
N GLN A 77 -7.22 9.64 -0.93
CA GLN A 77 -6.70 8.55 -0.11
C GLN A 77 -5.50 8.96 0.76
N VAL A 78 -4.79 10.04 0.40
CA VAL A 78 -3.69 10.57 1.23
C VAL A 78 -4.19 11.36 2.44
N THR A 79 -5.45 11.79 2.45
CA THR A 79 -6.02 12.69 3.47
C THR A 79 -5.84 12.17 4.90
N PRO A 80 -6.18 10.93 5.25
CA PRO A 80 -5.99 10.43 6.62
C PRO A 80 -4.51 10.41 7.03
N MET A 81 -3.58 10.17 6.10
CA MET A 81 -2.14 10.18 6.38
C MET A 81 -1.64 11.59 6.68
N LEU A 82 -2.23 12.64 6.05
CA LEU A 82 -1.86 14.04 6.31
C LEU A 82 -2.14 14.47 7.77
N GLU A 83 -3.01 13.78 8.50
CA GLU A 83 -3.18 14.00 9.94
C GLU A 83 -1.87 13.70 10.73
N GLY A 84 -0.99 12.88 10.17
CA GLY A 84 0.34 12.62 10.72
C GLY A 84 1.21 13.87 10.82
N LEU A 85 1.00 14.88 9.97
CA LEU A 85 1.71 16.16 10.03
C LEU A 85 1.53 16.85 11.40
N LYS A 86 0.34 16.76 11.98
CA LYS A 86 0.02 17.32 13.30
C LYS A 86 0.76 16.63 14.44
N ARG A 87 1.31 15.44 14.16
CA ARG A 87 2.12 14.66 15.10
C ARG A 87 3.61 14.65 14.74
N GLY A 88 4.05 15.55 13.83
CA GLY A 88 5.45 15.67 13.45
C GLY A 88 5.95 14.55 12.53
N TYR A 89 5.09 13.88 11.77
CA TYR A 89 5.47 13.00 10.68
C TYR A 89 5.58 13.78 9.37
N ALA A 90 6.56 13.49 8.55
CA ALA A 90 6.49 13.78 7.13
C ALA A 90 5.61 12.72 6.44
N VAL A 91 4.82 13.13 5.44
CA VAL A 91 4.04 12.21 4.60
C VAL A 91 4.64 12.23 3.20
N VAL A 92 4.98 11.05 2.69
CA VAL A 92 5.50 10.88 1.32
C VAL A 92 4.52 10.00 0.56
N ALA A 93 3.70 10.62 -0.28
CA ALA A 93 2.74 9.92 -1.13
C ALA A 93 3.40 9.48 -2.43
N VAL A 94 3.27 8.20 -2.79
CA VAL A 94 4.01 7.60 -3.90
C VAL A 94 3.09 7.07 -4.99
N ASN A 95 3.44 7.34 -6.25
CA ASN A 95 2.92 6.64 -7.41
C ASN A 95 3.82 5.46 -7.76
N TYR A 96 3.24 4.48 -8.40
CA TYR A 96 3.89 3.27 -8.89
C TYR A 96 3.30 2.86 -10.24
N ARG A 97 4.02 2.08 -11.04
CA ARG A 97 3.52 1.60 -12.34
C ARG A 97 2.28 0.73 -12.14
N LEU A 98 1.22 1.08 -12.83
CA LEU A 98 -0.04 0.34 -12.81
C LEU A 98 0.04 -0.91 -13.73
N SER A 99 -0.85 -1.88 -13.53
CA SER A 99 -0.83 -3.18 -14.22
C SER A 99 -0.99 -3.10 -15.75
N TRP A 100 -1.54 -2.01 -16.26
CA TRP A 100 -1.59 -1.75 -17.70
C TRP A 100 -0.25 -1.24 -18.26
N GLU A 101 0.61 -0.64 -17.43
CA GLU A 101 1.94 -0.15 -17.80
C GLU A 101 2.99 -1.25 -17.62
N ALA A 102 3.00 -1.94 -16.49
CA ALA A 102 3.94 -3.00 -16.20
C ALA A 102 3.32 -4.07 -15.30
N LYS A 103 3.72 -5.32 -15.49
CA LYS A 103 3.25 -6.46 -14.70
C LYS A 103 4.03 -6.62 -13.41
N PHE A 104 3.49 -7.41 -12.48
CA PHE A 104 4.24 -7.85 -11.30
C PHE A 104 5.61 -8.42 -11.73
N PRO A 105 6.72 -8.06 -11.04
CA PRO A 105 6.79 -7.38 -9.75
C PRO A 105 6.98 -5.86 -9.82
N ALA A 106 6.77 -5.20 -10.95
CA ALA A 106 7.14 -3.80 -11.19
C ALA A 106 6.66 -2.83 -10.11
N LEU A 107 5.38 -2.90 -9.69
CA LEU A 107 4.81 -2.02 -8.67
C LEU A 107 5.49 -2.20 -7.29
N VAL A 108 5.91 -3.41 -6.95
CA VAL A 108 6.65 -3.70 -5.71
C VAL A 108 8.05 -3.12 -5.78
N GLN A 109 8.72 -3.29 -6.92
CA GLN A 109 10.05 -2.71 -7.17
C GLN A 109 10.01 -1.19 -7.10
N ASP A 110 8.93 -0.57 -7.59
CA ASP A 110 8.74 0.88 -7.59
C ASP A 110 8.61 1.44 -6.17
N VAL A 111 7.74 0.88 -5.33
CA VAL A 111 7.60 1.36 -3.94
C VAL A 111 8.86 1.10 -3.11
N LYS A 112 9.60 0.03 -3.38
CA LYS A 112 10.92 -0.22 -2.77
C LYS A 112 11.94 0.83 -3.22
N ALA A 113 11.95 1.17 -4.51
CA ALA A 113 12.82 2.22 -5.06
C ALA A 113 12.48 3.59 -4.44
N ALA A 114 11.19 3.89 -4.24
CA ALA A 114 10.77 5.11 -3.54
C ALA A 114 11.30 5.16 -2.10
N VAL A 115 11.28 4.05 -1.35
CA VAL A 115 11.87 3.99 0.00
C VAL A 115 13.38 4.19 -0.03
N ARG A 116 14.11 3.59 -0.99
CA ARG A 116 15.55 3.85 -1.16
C ARG A 116 15.83 5.32 -1.48
N TRP A 117 15.02 5.91 -2.36
CA TRP A 117 15.13 7.34 -2.70
C TRP A 117 14.89 8.25 -1.49
N ILE A 118 13.87 7.95 -0.66
CA ILE A 118 13.59 8.69 0.58
C ILE A 118 14.83 8.71 1.48
N ARG A 119 15.50 7.57 1.65
CA ARG A 119 16.72 7.48 2.46
C ARG A 119 17.88 8.28 1.87
N ALA A 120 18.12 8.13 0.57
CA ALA A 120 19.21 8.85 -0.11
C ALA A 120 19.04 10.37 -0.07
N ASN A 121 17.78 10.84 -0.02
CA ASN A 121 17.46 12.27 -0.03
C ASN A 121 16.99 12.81 1.33
N ALA A 122 17.09 12.01 2.39
CA ALA A 122 16.56 12.32 3.71
C ALA A 122 17.04 13.67 4.24
N SER A 123 18.34 13.94 4.17
CA SER A 123 18.92 15.22 4.62
C SER A 123 18.38 16.44 3.86
N ARG A 124 18.14 16.29 2.54
CA ARG A 124 17.63 17.37 1.70
C ARG A 124 16.21 17.79 2.07
N TYR A 125 15.38 16.83 2.47
CA TYR A 125 13.96 17.05 2.79
C TYR A 125 13.65 16.94 4.28
N GLU A 126 14.68 16.97 5.14
CA GLU A 126 14.53 16.92 6.60
C GLU A 126 13.84 15.65 7.13
N LEU A 127 13.94 14.54 6.38
CA LEU A 127 13.35 13.26 6.71
C LEU A 127 14.29 12.41 7.59
N ASP A 128 13.72 11.54 8.39
CA ASP A 128 14.49 10.55 9.15
C ASP A 128 14.61 9.24 8.37
N PRO A 129 15.80 8.88 7.90
CA PRO A 129 16.00 7.67 7.11
C PRO A 129 15.87 6.37 7.92
N GLN A 130 15.84 6.43 9.26
CA GLN A 130 15.73 5.28 10.13
C GLN A 130 14.30 5.03 10.63
N ARG A 131 13.39 5.99 10.46
CA ARG A 131 12.02 5.95 10.97
C ARG A 131 11.01 6.11 9.84
N ILE A 132 10.80 5.03 9.08
CA ILE A 132 9.92 4.99 7.91
C ILE A 132 8.85 3.92 8.13
N ALA A 133 7.58 4.28 7.99
CA ALA A 133 6.45 3.36 7.94
C ALA A 133 5.75 3.42 6.58
N ALA A 134 5.08 2.34 6.18
CA ALA A 134 4.17 2.34 5.05
C ALA A 134 2.72 2.27 5.53
N TRP A 135 1.83 3.01 4.87
CA TRP A 135 0.40 2.99 5.14
C TRP A 135 -0.38 3.08 3.83
N GLY A 136 -1.29 2.12 3.61
CA GLY A 136 -2.14 2.11 2.42
C GLY A 136 -3.40 1.28 2.61
N GLY A 137 -4.38 1.48 1.72
CA GLY A 137 -5.64 0.73 1.65
C GLY A 137 -5.76 -0.08 0.35
N SER A 138 -6.48 -1.21 0.38
CA SER A 138 -6.72 -2.07 -0.79
C SER A 138 -5.40 -2.48 -1.47
N ALA A 139 -5.21 -2.18 -2.75
CA ALA A 139 -3.93 -2.39 -3.43
C ALA A 139 -2.74 -1.69 -2.74
N GLY A 140 -2.98 -0.52 -2.10
CA GLY A 140 -1.96 0.15 -1.27
C GLY A 140 -1.64 -0.61 0.01
N GLY A 141 -2.63 -1.25 0.63
CA GLY A 141 -2.47 -2.15 1.78
C GLY A 141 -1.66 -3.39 1.43
N TYR A 142 -1.90 -3.95 0.24
CA TYR A 142 -1.07 -5.01 -0.32
C TYR A 142 0.40 -4.55 -0.48
N LEU A 143 0.63 -3.40 -1.11
CA LEU A 143 1.99 -2.87 -1.32
C LEU A 143 2.70 -2.53 -0.01
N ALA A 144 1.99 -1.98 0.98
CA ALA A 144 2.53 -1.77 2.33
C ALA A 144 2.95 -3.11 2.97
N SER A 145 2.13 -4.15 2.81
CA SER A 145 2.43 -5.50 3.28
C SER A 145 3.65 -6.11 2.57
N MET A 146 3.75 -5.94 1.24
CA MET A 146 4.92 -6.38 0.47
C MET A 146 6.20 -5.65 0.91
N LEU A 147 6.15 -4.34 1.16
CA LEU A 147 7.29 -3.60 1.71
C LEU A 147 7.74 -4.16 3.06
N GLY A 148 6.78 -4.48 3.94
CA GLY A 148 7.07 -5.00 5.28
C GLY A 148 7.65 -6.41 5.28
N THR A 149 7.24 -7.28 4.37
CA THR A 149 7.64 -8.70 4.38
C THR A 149 8.81 -9.01 3.48
N SER A 150 8.93 -8.36 2.32
CA SER A 150 9.82 -8.78 1.21
C SER A 150 11.08 -7.94 1.03
N ALA A 151 11.49 -7.11 2.00
CA ALA A 151 12.73 -6.36 1.90
C ALA A 151 13.95 -7.30 1.75
N GLY A 152 14.85 -6.99 0.81
CA GLY A 152 16.04 -7.79 0.54
C GLY A 152 15.79 -9.09 -0.23
N ILE A 153 14.61 -9.25 -0.86
CA ILE A 153 14.33 -10.33 -1.82
C ILE A 153 14.76 -9.83 -3.20
N PRO A 154 15.84 -10.39 -3.80
CA PRO A 154 16.44 -9.81 -5.02
C PRO A 154 15.47 -9.74 -6.21
N GLU A 155 14.61 -10.75 -6.37
CA GLU A 155 13.64 -10.86 -7.47
C GLU A 155 12.56 -9.76 -7.39
N LEU A 156 12.37 -9.19 -6.20
CA LEU A 156 11.42 -8.12 -5.92
C LEU A 156 12.10 -6.75 -5.75
N GLU A 157 13.36 -6.64 -6.15
CA GLU A 157 14.10 -5.37 -6.13
C GLU A 157 14.71 -5.08 -7.49
N ASP A 158 14.54 -3.85 -7.97
CA ASP A 158 15.20 -3.36 -9.17
C ASP A 158 16.16 -2.22 -8.79
N MET A 159 17.45 -2.54 -8.76
CA MET A 159 18.49 -1.57 -8.39
C MET A 159 18.76 -0.53 -9.50
N SER A 160 18.30 -0.80 -10.73
CA SER A 160 18.40 0.16 -11.84
C SER A 160 17.49 1.38 -11.65
N LEU A 161 16.48 1.27 -10.76
CA LEU A 161 15.61 2.38 -10.36
C LEU A 161 16.30 3.40 -9.44
N GLY A 162 17.56 3.19 -9.10
CA GLY A 162 18.40 4.12 -8.36
C GLY A 162 18.62 3.80 -6.89
N ASN A 163 19.63 4.47 -6.32
CA ASN A 163 20.03 4.39 -4.91
C ASN A 163 20.29 2.94 -4.43
N PRO A 164 21.07 2.12 -5.17
CA PRO A 164 21.25 0.69 -4.86
C PRO A 164 21.98 0.46 -3.53
N GLU A 165 22.68 1.46 -2.99
CA GLU A 165 23.36 1.41 -1.69
C GLU A 165 22.40 1.60 -0.50
N GLN A 166 21.17 2.05 -0.75
CA GLN A 166 20.19 2.27 0.31
C GLN A 166 19.29 1.04 0.49
N PRO A 167 18.98 0.65 1.74
CA PRO A 167 18.03 -0.44 1.97
C PRO A 167 16.58 0.03 1.76
N CYS A 168 15.69 -0.91 1.42
CA CYS A 168 14.25 -0.67 1.28
C CYS A 168 13.42 -1.07 2.50
N HIS A 169 14.01 -1.60 3.58
CA HIS A 169 13.26 -2.02 4.77
C HIS A 169 12.58 -0.83 5.47
N ILE A 170 11.46 -1.10 6.15
CA ILE A 170 10.69 -0.11 6.89
C ILE A 170 10.47 -0.57 8.33
N GLN A 171 10.04 0.34 9.21
CA GLN A 171 9.96 0.08 10.65
C GLN A 171 8.56 -0.20 11.18
N ALA A 172 7.51 0.09 10.40
CA ALA A 172 6.14 -0.27 10.72
C ALA A 172 5.28 -0.35 9.45
N VAL A 173 4.21 -1.16 9.50
CA VAL A 173 3.23 -1.30 8.42
C VAL A 173 1.83 -1.05 8.97
N VAL A 174 1.07 -0.22 8.27
CA VAL A 174 -0.38 -0.11 8.41
C VAL A 174 -1.01 -0.54 7.10
N ALA A 175 -1.77 -1.63 7.13
CA ALA A 175 -2.46 -2.14 5.95
C ALA A 175 -3.96 -2.18 6.21
N TRP A 176 -4.70 -1.40 5.44
CA TRP A 176 -6.15 -1.39 5.43
C TRP A 176 -6.65 -2.30 4.30
N TYR A 177 -7.48 -3.27 4.64
CA TYR A 177 -8.21 -4.15 3.72
C TYR A 177 -7.40 -4.57 2.46
N GLY A 178 -6.12 -4.87 2.61
CA GLY A 178 -5.27 -5.32 1.51
C GLY A 178 -5.39 -6.82 1.25
N PRO A 179 -5.40 -7.26 -0.03
CA PRO A 179 -5.32 -8.69 -0.34
C PRO A 179 -3.94 -9.27 0.02
N THR A 180 -3.90 -10.54 0.44
CA THR A 180 -2.66 -11.21 0.90
C THR A 180 -2.48 -12.60 0.29
N ASP A 181 -3.59 -13.25 -0.12
CA ASP A 181 -3.60 -14.50 -0.88
C ASP A 181 -4.65 -14.42 -2.00
N PHE A 182 -4.18 -14.14 -3.21
CA PHE A 182 -5.06 -13.88 -4.36
C PHE A 182 -5.96 -15.07 -4.73
N LEU A 183 -5.46 -16.31 -4.60
CA LEU A 183 -6.22 -17.51 -4.99
C LEU A 183 -7.35 -17.87 -4.02
N LYS A 184 -7.36 -17.28 -2.82
CA LYS A 184 -8.35 -17.60 -1.79
C LYS A 184 -9.54 -16.63 -1.75
N MET A 185 -9.48 -15.53 -2.47
CA MET A 185 -10.48 -14.45 -2.31
C MET A 185 -11.89 -14.90 -2.70
N ASP A 186 -12.09 -15.55 -3.85
CA ASP A 186 -13.43 -15.99 -4.27
C ASP A 186 -14.02 -17.04 -3.33
N GLU A 187 -13.21 -18.00 -2.86
CA GLU A 187 -13.64 -19.01 -1.87
C GLU A 187 -14.07 -18.33 -0.56
N GLN A 188 -13.34 -17.33 -0.11
CA GLN A 188 -13.62 -16.60 1.13
C GLN A 188 -14.85 -15.71 0.99
N LEU A 189 -15.04 -15.03 -0.15
CA LEU A 189 -16.26 -14.27 -0.42
C LEU A 189 -17.50 -15.19 -0.40
N ALA A 190 -17.41 -16.35 -1.03
CA ALA A 190 -18.49 -17.34 -1.01
C ALA A 190 -18.78 -17.84 0.41
N ALA A 191 -17.76 -18.06 1.25
CA ALA A 191 -17.93 -18.44 2.65
C ALA A 191 -18.60 -17.33 3.48
N ASN A 192 -18.47 -16.07 3.08
CA ASN A 192 -19.17 -14.93 3.68
C ASN A 192 -20.60 -14.76 3.16
N GLY A 193 -21.10 -15.69 2.32
CA GLY A 193 -22.43 -15.60 1.73
C GLY A 193 -22.53 -14.62 0.55
N LEU A 194 -21.38 -14.17 0.03
CA LEU A 194 -21.30 -13.29 -1.14
C LEU A 194 -21.10 -14.14 -2.39
N SER A 195 -21.79 -13.76 -3.46
CA SER A 195 -21.69 -14.43 -4.77
C SER A 195 -21.39 -13.38 -5.82
N PRO A 196 -20.11 -12.98 -6.02
CA PRO A 196 -19.74 -12.06 -7.06
C PRO A 196 -20.18 -12.59 -8.42
N GLN A 197 -20.54 -11.69 -9.34
CA GLN A 197 -20.82 -12.08 -10.72
C GLN A 197 -19.55 -12.62 -11.38
N GLU A 198 -19.72 -13.41 -12.46
CA GLU A 198 -18.58 -14.07 -13.12
C GLU A 198 -17.48 -13.09 -13.56
N ASP A 199 -17.87 -11.88 -13.97
CA ASP A 199 -16.96 -10.81 -14.37
C ASP A 199 -16.31 -10.07 -13.18
N GLN A 200 -16.74 -10.34 -11.95
CA GLN A 200 -16.21 -9.79 -10.70
C GLN A 200 -15.35 -10.76 -9.91
N LEU A 201 -15.22 -12.01 -10.40
CA LEU A 201 -14.41 -13.02 -9.74
C LEU A 201 -12.93 -12.67 -9.80
N HIS A 202 -12.22 -12.81 -8.67
CA HIS A 202 -10.77 -12.64 -8.59
C HIS A 202 -10.03 -13.71 -9.39
N ASN A 203 -10.60 -14.90 -9.52
CA ASN A 203 -10.11 -15.98 -10.37
C ASN A 203 -10.39 -15.77 -11.88
N GLY A 204 -11.07 -14.68 -12.23
CA GLY A 204 -11.38 -14.30 -13.61
C GLY A 204 -10.14 -13.86 -14.40
N VAL A 205 -10.14 -14.06 -15.72
CA VAL A 205 -9.03 -13.66 -16.60
C VAL A 205 -8.82 -12.13 -16.62
N ASN A 206 -9.90 -11.38 -16.41
CA ASN A 206 -9.90 -9.91 -16.39
C ASN A 206 -9.86 -9.34 -14.96
N SER A 207 -9.65 -10.17 -13.94
CA SER A 207 -9.51 -9.69 -12.57
C SER A 207 -8.28 -8.79 -12.41
N PRO A 208 -8.28 -7.87 -11.44
CA PRO A 208 -7.12 -7.05 -11.13
C PRO A 208 -5.84 -7.86 -10.93
N GLU A 209 -5.95 -9.01 -10.27
CA GLU A 209 -4.84 -9.91 -9.95
C GLU A 209 -4.32 -10.60 -11.21
N SER A 210 -5.22 -11.08 -12.08
CA SER A 210 -4.85 -11.69 -13.37
C SER A 210 -4.22 -10.66 -14.30
N LEU A 211 -4.75 -9.46 -14.35
CA LEU A 211 -4.18 -8.35 -15.12
C LEU A 211 -2.83 -7.91 -14.56
N LEU A 212 -2.66 -7.91 -13.24
CA LEU A 212 -1.38 -7.62 -12.60
C LEU A 212 -0.32 -8.67 -12.95
N LEU A 213 -0.67 -9.96 -12.90
CA LEU A 213 0.26 -11.04 -13.26
C LEU A 213 0.41 -11.22 -14.79
N GLY A 214 -0.50 -10.63 -15.59
CA GLY A 214 -0.51 -10.78 -17.05
C GLY A 214 -0.99 -12.15 -17.53
N GLN A 215 -1.63 -12.92 -16.64
CA GLN A 215 -2.19 -14.24 -16.91
C GLN A 215 -3.23 -14.58 -15.85
N LYS A 216 -4.23 -15.41 -16.20
CA LYS A 216 -5.24 -15.87 -15.26
C LYS A 216 -4.59 -16.53 -14.04
N ILE A 217 -4.91 -16.05 -12.83
CA ILE A 217 -4.19 -16.45 -11.60
C ILE A 217 -4.30 -17.96 -11.32
N THR A 218 -5.42 -18.60 -11.67
CA THR A 218 -5.61 -20.05 -11.50
C THR A 218 -4.72 -20.90 -12.39
N GLU A 219 -4.14 -20.33 -13.46
CA GLU A 219 -3.22 -21.02 -14.37
C GLU A 219 -1.76 -20.87 -13.96
N VAL A 220 -1.47 -19.95 -13.01
CA VAL A 220 -0.09 -19.61 -12.62
C VAL A 220 0.08 -19.57 -11.09
N PRO A 221 -0.31 -20.61 -10.34
CA PRO A 221 -0.31 -20.60 -8.87
C PRO A 221 1.06 -20.31 -8.27
N GLU A 222 2.14 -20.73 -8.89
CA GLU A 222 3.50 -20.43 -8.40
C GLU A 222 3.85 -18.94 -8.54
N ARG A 223 3.37 -18.26 -9.58
CA ARG A 223 3.53 -16.82 -9.70
C ARG A 223 2.67 -16.06 -8.70
N VAL A 224 1.45 -16.56 -8.43
CA VAL A 224 0.60 -16.01 -7.38
C VAL A 224 1.28 -16.09 -6.02
N LYS A 225 1.87 -17.24 -5.70
CA LYS A 225 2.63 -17.42 -4.46
C LYS A 225 3.76 -16.39 -4.32
N VAL A 226 4.49 -16.11 -5.38
CA VAL A 226 5.52 -15.05 -5.40
C VAL A 226 4.92 -13.66 -5.24
N ALA A 227 3.68 -13.43 -5.66
CA ALA A 227 2.99 -12.15 -5.49
C ALA A 227 2.35 -11.99 -4.09
N ASN A 228 2.16 -13.04 -3.31
CA ASN A 228 1.53 -12.97 -2.01
C ASN A 228 2.51 -12.52 -0.91
N PRO A 229 2.21 -11.47 -0.11
CA PRO A 229 3.10 -10.99 0.95
C PRO A 229 3.34 -12.03 2.05
N GLU A 230 2.40 -12.96 2.27
CA GLU A 230 2.55 -14.03 3.25
C GLU A 230 3.74 -14.97 2.96
N THR A 231 4.14 -15.10 1.70
CA THR A 231 5.29 -15.91 1.24
C THR A 231 6.60 -15.45 1.88
N TYR A 232 6.70 -14.18 2.26
CA TYR A 232 7.94 -13.55 2.72
C TYR A 232 7.97 -13.24 4.22
N ILE A 233 6.97 -13.71 4.99
CA ILE A 233 6.95 -13.48 6.43
C ILE A 233 8.16 -14.14 7.07
N ARG A 234 8.96 -13.36 7.80
CA ARG A 234 10.19 -13.83 8.45
C ARG A 234 10.46 -13.10 9.74
N GLN A 235 11.33 -13.69 10.57
CA GLN A 235 11.90 -13.00 11.73
C GLN A 235 12.56 -11.68 11.27
N GLY A 236 12.35 -10.61 12.01
CA GLY A 236 12.89 -9.29 11.68
C GLY A 236 12.00 -8.44 10.77
N ALA A 237 10.87 -8.95 10.25
CA ALA A 237 9.87 -8.09 9.62
C ALA A 237 9.34 -7.05 10.62
N PRO A 238 8.91 -5.86 10.18
CA PRO A 238 8.41 -4.81 11.05
C PRO A 238 7.11 -5.22 11.76
N PRO A 239 6.66 -4.48 12.79
CA PRO A 239 5.32 -4.62 13.35
C PRO A 239 4.25 -4.22 12.33
N PHE A 240 3.09 -4.88 12.44
CA PHE A 240 1.93 -4.67 11.56
C PHE A 240 0.71 -4.21 12.33
N PHE A 241 -0.02 -3.24 11.80
CA PHE A 241 -1.38 -2.94 12.16
C PHE A 241 -2.27 -3.17 10.95
N LEU A 242 -3.09 -4.21 11.02
CA LEU A 242 -4.05 -4.61 10.00
C LEU A 242 -5.44 -4.16 10.42
N GLN A 243 -6.17 -3.50 9.53
CA GLN A 243 -7.58 -3.16 9.74
C GLN A 243 -8.41 -3.61 8.54
N HIS A 244 -9.59 -4.18 8.80
CA HIS A 244 -10.46 -4.71 7.76
C HIS A 244 -11.92 -4.54 8.14
N GLY A 245 -12.78 -4.25 7.16
CA GLY A 245 -14.21 -4.18 7.32
C GLY A 245 -14.85 -5.57 7.32
N THR A 246 -15.79 -5.83 8.24
CA THR A 246 -16.42 -7.16 8.33
C THR A 246 -17.41 -7.47 7.20
N LYS A 247 -17.81 -6.43 6.44
CA LYS A 247 -18.71 -6.56 5.26
C LYS A 247 -18.00 -6.26 3.94
N ASP A 248 -16.66 -6.33 3.92
CA ASP A 248 -15.92 -6.10 2.69
C ASP A 248 -16.28 -7.17 1.64
N GLY A 249 -16.97 -6.72 0.60
CA GLY A 249 -17.42 -7.55 -0.54
C GLY A 249 -16.45 -7.53 -1.72
N VAL A 250 -15.30 -6.85 -1.59
CA VAL A 250 -14.25 -6.79 -2.60
C VAL A 250 -13.05 -7.62 -2.16
N VAL A 251 -12.45 -7.28 -1.03
CA VAL A 251 -11.37 -8.06 -0.42
C VAL A 251 -11.91 -8.73 0.83
N PRO A 252 -12.07 -10.06 0.86
CA PRO A 252 -12.69 -10.73 1.98
C PRO A 252 -11.89 -10.55 3.27
N VAL A 253 -12.57 -10.34 4.39
CA VAL A 253 -11.96 -10.07 5.71
C VAL A 253 -10.93 -11.11 6.13
N GLN A 254 -11.11 -12.36 5.72
CA GLN A 254 -10.19 -13.48 5.97
C GLN A 254 -8.78 -13.23 5.42
N GLN A 255 -8.62 -12.35 4.44
CA GLN A 255 -7.30 -11.96 3.96
C GLN A 255 -6.46 -11.35 5.09
N SER A 256 -7.02 -10.42 5.83
CA SER A 256 -6.34 -9.81 6.99
C SER A 256 -6.30 -10.74 8.21
N GLU A 257 -7.34 -11.52 8.47
CA GLU A 257 -7.38 -12.47 9.59
C GLU A 257 -6.29 -13.54 9.46
N ASN A 258 -6.20 -14.21 8.31
CA ASN A 258 -5.19 -15.23 8.06
C ASN A 258 -3.79 -14.64 8.09
N PHE A 259 -3.59 -13.49 7.46
CA PHE A 259 -2.30 -12.82 7.45
C PHE A 259 -1.84 -12.43 8.87
N ALA A 260 -2.75 -11.93 9.70
CA ALA A 260 -2.47 -11.64 11.11
C ALA A 260 -2.03 -12.89 11.90
N VAL A 261 -2.68 -14.02 11.63
CA VAL A 261 -2.31 -15.32 12.24
C VAL A 261 -0.90 -15.73 11.81
N TYR A 262 -0.58 -15.65 10.53
CA TYR A 262 0.76 -16.03 10.02
C TYR A 262 1.85 -15.10 10.53
N LEU A 263 1.61 -13.79 10.50
CA LEU A 263 2.53 -12.80 11.07
C LEU A 263 2.76 -13.05 12.56
N SER A 264 1.70 -13.27 13.35
CA SER A 264 1.79 -13.47 14.79
C SER A 264 2.57 -14.72 15.18
N LYS A 265 2.50 -15.78 14.37
CA LYS A 265 3.29 -17.01 14.59
C LYS A 265 4.80 -16.76 14.47
N ILE A 266 5.21 -15.84 13.62
CA ILE A 266 6.63 -15.57 13.32
C ILE A 266 7.16 -14.39 14.14
N LEU A 267 6.37 -13.29 14.22
CA LEU A 267 6.80 -12.05 14.85
C LEU A 267 6.46 -11.97 16.35
N GLY A 268 5.51 -12.76 16.82
CA GLY A 268 4.89 -12.62 18.14
C GLY A 268 3.69 -11.68 18.13
N LYS A 269 2.75 -11.94 19.05
CA LYS A 269 1.46 -11.23 19.13
C LYS A 269 1.62 -9.73 19.43
N ASP A 270 2.65 -9.34 20.15
CA ASP A 270 2.89 -7.93 20.52
C ASP A 270 3.26 -7.03 19.33
N ARG A 271 3.67 -7.63 18.22
CA ARG A 271 4.08 -6.94 16.99
C ARG A 271 3.00 -6.93 15.90
N VAL A 272 1.87 -7.62 16.14
CA VAL A 272 0.79 -7.72 15.16
C VAL A 272 -0.52 -7.31 15.83
N LYS A 273 -1.12 -6.25 15.32
CA LYS A 273 -2.44 -5.79 15.71
C LYS A 273 -3.39 -6.01 14.55
N LEU A 274 -4.48 -6.72 14.80
CA LEU A 274 -5.62 -6.81 13.89
C LEU A 274 -6.81 -6.10 14.55
N GLU A 275 -7.48 -5.24 13.82
CA GLU A 275 -8.74 -4.62 14.24
C GLU A 275 -9.76 -4.72 13.12
N LEU A 276 -10.89 -5.35 13.41
CA LEU A 276 -12.01 -5.46 12.49
C LEU A 276 -12.98 -4.31 12.73
N ILE A 277 -13.34 -3.60 11.66
CA ILE A 277 -14.31 -2.51 11.72
C ILE A 277 -15.66 -3.09 11.36
N GLN A 278 -16.54 -3.15 12.37
CA GLN A 278 -17.84 -3.77 12.24
C GLN A 278 -18.69 -3.08 11.17
N ASP A 279 -19.32 -3.87 10.32
CA ASP A 279 -20.20 -3.47 9.21
C ASP A 279 -19.56 -2.59 8.11
N ALA A 280 -18.26 -2.32 8.19
CA ALA A 280 -17.54 -1.57 7.15
C ALA A 280 -17.31 -2.42 5.89
N GLU A 281 -17.39 -1.77 4.75
CA GLU A 281 -17.06 -2.32 3.44
C GLU A 281 -15.61 -1.96 3.02
N ASN A 282 -15.22 -2.30 1.79
CA ASN A 282 -13.95 -1.86 1.21
C ASN A 282 -13.95 -0.33 1.04
N ALA A 283 -12.89 0.33 1.48
CA ALA A 283 -12.76 1.79 1.44
C ALA A 283 -13.91 2.56 2.14
N ASP A 284 -14.51 1.96 3.17
CA ASP A 284 -15.56 2.59 3.96
C ASP A 284 -15.03 3.86 4.67
N PRO A 285 -15.81 4.95 4.76
CA PRO A 285 -15.40 6.17 5.44
C PRO A 285 -15.00 5.99 6.92
N SER A 286 -15.43 4.92 7.58
CA SER A 286 -15.05 4.61 8.96
C SER A 286 -13.54 4.40 9.13
N PHE A 287 -12.82 3.99 8.08
CA PHE A 287 -11.37 3.90 8.12
C PHE A 287 -10.71 5.28 8.28
N GLU A 288 -11.31 6.31 7.68
CA GLU A 288 -10.82 7.68 7.70
C GLU A 288 -11.36 8.49 8.89
N ALA A 289 -12.25 7.90 9.71
CA ALA A 289 -12.80 8.56 10.88
C ALA A 289 -11.68 9.01 11.84
N PRO A 290 -11.76 10.20 12.45
CA PRO A 290 -10.70 10.76 13.30
C PRO A 290 -10.23 9.83 14.42
N ASP A 291 -11.15 9.11 15.05
CA ASP A 291 -10.83 8.16 16.12
C ASP A 291 -10.06 6.94 15.58
N ASN A 292 -10.35 6.49 14.35
CA ASN A 292 -9.63 5.41 13.72
C ASN A 292 -8.23 5.85 13.28
N VAL A 293 -8.12 7.00 12.64
CA VAL A 293 -6.84 7.60 12.26
C VAL A 293 -5.96 7.84 13.49
N LYS A 294 -6.55 8.28 14.61
CA LYS A 294 -5.84 8.39 15.88
C LYS A 294 -5.22 7.06 16.33
N LYS A 295 -5.96 5.95 16.26
CA LYS A 295 -5.44 4.61 16.61
C LYS A 295 -4.25 4.20 15.73
N VAL A 296 -4.31 4.53 14.44
CA VAL A 296 -3.20 4.28 13.51
C VAL A 296 -1.97 5.09 13.91
N LEU A 297 -2.15 6.38 14.17
CA LEU A 297 -1.05 7.26 14.56
C LEU A 297 -0.47 6.88 15.94
N ASP A 298 -1.30 6.41 16.88
CA ASP A 298 -0.82 5.88 18.17
C ASP A 298 0.05 4.63 17.98
N PHE A 299 -0.31 3.75 17.04
CA PHE A 299 0.51 2.61 16.67
C PHE A 299 1.85 3.05 16.05
N LEU A 300 1.83 4.01 15.13
CA LEU A 300 3.05 4.55 14.53
C LEU A 300 3.94 5.26 15.55
N ASP A 301 3.37 6.04 16.47
CA ASP A 301 4.13 6.68 17.55
C ASP A 301 4.87 5.65 18.40
N LYS A 302 4.21 4.53 18.77
CA LYS A 302 4.83 3.44 19.52
C LYS A 302 6.08 2.89 18.83
N TRP A 303 6.05 2.73 17.51
CA TRP A 303 7.09 2.01 16.79
C TRP A 303 8.14 2.90 16.09
N LEU A 304 7.84 4.20 15.90
CA LEU A 304 8.76 5.12 15.24
C LEU A 304 9.32 6.20 16.17
N LYS A 305 8.69 6.48 17.33
CA LYS A 305 9.14 7.56 18.22
C LYS A 305 9.70 7.09 19.55
N HIS A 306 9.43 5.84 19.93
CA HIS A 306 9.91 5.27 21.18
C HIS A 306 11.00 4.19 20.96
N LEU A 307 11.76 4.33 19.86
CA LEU A 307 12.93 3.50 19.56
C LEU A 307 14.14 3.98 20.35
#